data_1bbde446d976f6d83a6296077bea6c5a
#
_entry.id   1bbde446d976f6d83a6296077bea6c5a
#
_cell.length_a   1.000
_cell.length_b   1.000
_cell.length_c   1.000
_cell.angle_alpha   90.00
_cell.angle_beta   90.00
_cell.angle_gamma   90.00
#
_symmetry.space_group_name_H-M   'P 1'
#
loop_
_entity.id
_entity.type
_entity.pdbx_description
1 polymer ?
#
loop_
_entity_poly.entity_id
_entity_poly.type
_entity_poly.pdbx_seq_one_letter_code
_entity_poly.pdbx_strand_id
1 'polypeptide(L)'
;LDFRERIRINGAMIAEQVVVDFVNEHYALITRIQPSFFEITVALAFDYFAKEAVDIAVIETGLGGRLDSTNIITPILSVITNISLDHTDLLGHTETAIAFEKAGIMKSKVPVLIGNANQETMSVFVQQSLLKGSTLFEANLFYDIVRSKVDAHHQYLKVVHKTKHSITDIVTDMLGDFQLENIKTVMAACDILVNYGLPITIDSIQKALSKIKSITGFMGRWHTVQQTPRVIMDVGHNVAGIKIVAQQLQQLKMYQIGFSYLVL
;
A
#
# COMPACT_ATOMS: atom_id res chain seq x y z
N LEU A 1 3.24 6.34 19.20
CA LEU A 1 2.97 6.69 17.79
C LEU A 1 3.44 8.11 17.56
N ASP A 2 4.37 8.29 16.63
CA ASP A 2 4.94 9.57 16.28
C ASP A 2 4.33 10.02 14.93
N PHE A 3 3.85 11.25 14.86
CA PHE A 3 3.32 11.85 13.63
C PHE A 3 4.31 11.74 12.46
N ARG A 4 5.60 11.90 12.74
CA ARG A 4 6.68 11.89 11.74
C ARG A 4 6.84 10.55 11.00
N GLU A 5 6.28 9.47 11.52
CA GLU A 5 6.24 8.16 10.85
C GLU A 5 5.54 8.21 9.48
N ARG A 6 4.67 9.21 9.26
CA ARG A 6 3.93 9.41 8.01
C ARG A 6 4.79 9.97 6.88
N ILE A 7 5.92 10.62 7.20
CA ILE A 7 6.79 11.27 6.22
C ILE A 7 8.22 10.75 6.41
N ARG A 8 8.70 9.98 5.44
CA ARG A 8 10.00 9.32 5.52
C ARG A 8 10.77 9.47 4.22
N ILE A 9 12.08 9.63 4.33
CA ILE A 9 13.03 9.54 3.21
C ILE A 9 14.01 8.42 3.54
N ASN A 10 14.11 7.43 2.66
CA ASN A 10 14.98 6.25 2.83
C ASN A 10 14.82 5.56 4.19
N GLY A 11 13.58 5.49 4.71
CA GLY A 11 13.23 4.89 5.99
C GLY A 11 13.39 5.81 7.21
N ALA A 12 14.12 6.91 7.11
CA ALA A 12 14.27 7.89 8.18
C ALA A 12 13.06 8.83 8.24
N MET A 13 12.53 9.06 9.45
CA MET A 13 11.43 10.00 9.67
C MET A 13 11.91 11.44 9.48
N ILE A 14 11.01 12.31 9.01
CA ILE A 14 11.23 13.76 8.97
C ILE A 14 11.68 14.29 10.35
N ALA A 15 12.65 15.19 10.38
CA ALA A 15 13.14 15.77 11.64
C ALA A 15 12.08 16.72 12.27
N GLU A 16 12.02 16.76 13.60
CA GLU A 16 11.08 17.66 14.32
C GLU A 16 11.27 19.10 13.92
N GLN A 17 12.50 19.54 13.76
CA GLN A 17 12.81 20.92 13.41
C GLN A 17 12.21 21.30 12.04
N VAL A 18 12.24 20.40 11.05
CA VAL A 18 11.63 20.64 9.73
C VAL A 18 10.13 20.86 9.84
N VAL A 19 9.46 20.09 10.72
CA VAL A 19 8.02 20.27 10.99
C VAL A 19 7.75 21.63 11.61
N VAL A 20 8.56 22.02 12.60
CA VAL A 20 8.43 23.32 13.29
C VAL A 20 8.69 24.48 12.31
N ASP A 21 9.74 24.39 11.52
CA ASP A 21 10.11 25.43 10.55
C ASP A 21 9.00 25.61 9.50
N PHE A 22 8.46 24.51 8.96
CA PHE A 22 7.34 24.56 8.01
C PHE A 22 6.10 25.25 8.60
N VAL A 23 5.72 24.90 9.83
CA VAL A 23 4.56 25.50 10.49
C VAL A 23 4.80 26.99 10.73
N ASN A 24 5.99 27.39 11.17
CA ASN A 24 6.34 28.79 11.40
C ASN A 24 6.34 29.59 10.09
N GLU A 25 6.95 29.05 9.03
CA GLU A 25 7.00 29.67 7.70
C GLU A 25 5.60 29.92 7.13
N HIS A 26 4.70 28.95 7.32
CA HIS A 26 3.35 28.99 6.75
C HIS A 26 2.25 29.40 7.75
N TYR A 27 2.61 29.85 8.96
CA TYR A 27 1.65 30.13 10.03
C TYR A 27 0.51 31.06 9.61
N ALA A 28 0.83 32.17 8.92
CA ALA A 28 -0.18 33.13 8.46
C ALA A 28 -1.15 32.50 7.44
N LEU A 29 -0.65 31.63 6.56
CA LEU A 29 -1.45 30.92 5.57
C LEU A 29 -2.35 29.88 6.24
N ILE A 30 -1.79 29.08 7.15
CA ILE A 30 -2.52 28.08 7.94
C ILE A 30 -3.64 28.74 8.73
N THR A 31 -3.34 29.85 9.41
CA THR A 31 -4.34 30.60 10.19
C THR A 31 -5.46 31.16 9.31
N ARG A 32 -5.14 31.61 8.11
CA ARG A 32 -6.13 32.19 7.17
C ARG A 32 -7.01 31.14 6.53
N ILE A 33 -6.43 29.99 6.09
CA ILE A 33 -7.14 28.94 5.34
C ILE A 33 -7.83 27.96 6.29
N GLN A 34 -7.27 27.75 7.49
CA GLN A 34 -7.70 26.73 8.45
C GLN A 34 -7.81 25.32 7.84
N PRO A 35 -6.74 24.82 7.17
CA PRO A 35 -6.74 23.50 6.58
C PRO A 35 -6.87 22.42 7.64
N SER A 36 -7.37 21.25 7.25
CA SER A 36 -7.36 20.07 8.11
C SER A 36 -5.94 19.62 8.44
N PHE A 37 -5.79 18.85 9.50
CA PHE A 37 -4.50 18.27 9.87
C PHE A 37 -3.88 17.43 8.74
N PHE A 38 -4.71 16.70 8.00
CA PHE A 38 -4.23 15.89 6.87
C PHE A 38 -3.74 16.76 5.70
N GLU A 39 -4.44 17.85 5.36
CA GLU A 39 -4.02 18.79 4.32
C GLU A 39 -2.68 19.43 4.67
N ILE A 40 -2.48 19.84 5.92
CA ILE A 40 -1.17 20.35 6.39
C ILE A 40 -0.09 19.29 6.25
N THR A 41 -0.40 18.04 6.63
CA THR A 41 0.54 16.92 6.53
C THR A 41 0.97 16.67 5.09
N VAL A 42 0.03 16.68 4.14
CA VAL A 42 0.32 16.51 2.71
C VAL A 42 1.18 17.65 2.17
N ALA A 43 0.83 18.90 2.50
CA ALA A 43 1.61 20.06 2.10
C ALA A 43 3.05 20.01 2.64
N LEU A 44 3.22 19.68 3.92
CA LEU A 44 4.53 19.47 4.54
C LEU A 44 5.31 18.34 3.84
N ALA A 45 4.68 17.21 3.54
CA ALA A 45 5.36 16.11 2.88
C ALA A 45 5.87 16.51 1.49
N PHE A 46 5.06 17.19 0.70
CA PHE A 46 5.46 17.63 -0.65
C PHE A 46 6.54 18.71 -0.62
N ASP A 47 6.45 19.67 0.29
CA ASP A 47 7.49 20.69 0.49
C ASP A 47 8.83 20.03 0.91
N TYR A 48 8.76 19.11 1.86
CA TYR A 48 9.94 18.38 2.34
C TYR A 48 10.58 17.55 1.23
N PHE A 49 9.80 16.77 0.49
CA PHE A 49 10.33 15.98 -0.62
C PHE A 49 10.93 16.84 -1.74
N ALA A 50 10.35 18.01 -2.01
CA ALA A 50 10.89 18.96 -2.97
C ALA A 50 12.22 19.58 -2.48
N LYS A 51 12.30 19.99 -1.22
CA LYS A 51 13.53 20.55 -0.61
C LYS A 51 14.67 19.52 -0.57
N GLU A 52 14.35 18.26 -0.28
CA GLU A 52 15.32 17.15 -0.25
C GLU A 52 15.63 16.56 -1.63
N ALA A 53 14.99 17.07 -2.69
CA ALA A 53 15.18 16.63 -4.07
C ALA A 53 15.12 15.10 -4.25
N VAL A 54 14.09 14.48 -3.69
CA VAL A 54 13.92 13.00 -3.76
C VAL A 54 13.76 12.53 -5.22
N ASP A 55 14.43 11.45 -5.60
CA ASP A 55 14.34 10.89 -6.94
C ASP A 55 12.95 10.28 -7.22
N ILE A 56 12.35 9.63 -6.21
CA ILE A 56 11.06 8.95 -6.31
C ILE A 56 10.29 9.17 -5.01
N ALA A 57 9.01 9.54 -5.13
CA ALA A 57 8.07 9.61 -4.02
C ALA A 57 6.98 8.55 -4.18
N VAL A 58 6.74 7.76 -3.13
CA VAL A 58 5.59 6.85 -3.02
C VAL A 58 4.56 7.53 -2.13
N ILE A 59 3.43 7.90 -2.73
CA ILE A 59 2.38 8.68 -2.07
C ILE A 59 1.15 7.79 -1.86
N GLU A 60 0.77 7.59 -0.60
CA GLU A 60 -0.45 6.88 -0.23
C GLU A 60 -1.60 7.89 -0.02
N THR A 61 -2.76 7.62 -0.63
CA THR A 61 -3.97 8.41 -0.39
C THR A 61 -4.48 8.20 1.04
N GLY A 62 -4.95 9.25 1.68
CA GLY A 62 -5.52 9.16 3.03
C GLY A 62 -6.90 8.50 3.03
N LEU A 63 -7.77 8.93 2.11
CA LEU A 63 -9.15 8.42 2.01
C LEU A 63 -9.69 8.52 0.59
N GLY A 64 -10.23 7.42 0.07
CA GLY A 64 -10.83 7.37 -1.26
C GLY A 64 -9.81 7.56 -2.38
N GLY A 65 -9.74 8.75 -2.95
CA GLY A 65 -8.81 9.14 -4.00
C GLY A 65 -9.20 10.43 -4.71
N ARG A 66 -10.41 10.53 -5.24
CA ARG A 66 -10.86 11.65 -6.07
C ARG A 66 -10.73 13.03 -5.39
N LEU A 67 -11.11 13.10 -4.13
CA LEU A 67 -11.08 14.33 -3.31
C LEU A 67 -9.97 14.30 -2.26
N ASP A 68 -9.06 13.33 -2.32
CA ASP A 68 -7.96 13.24 -1.39
C ASP A 68 -6.96 14.37 -1.60
N SER A 69 -6.43 14.91 -0.51
CA SER A 69 -5.47 16.03 -0.55
C SER A 69 -4.18 15.68 -1.30
N THR A 70 -3.81 14.39 -1.37
CA THR A 70 -2.66 13.93 -2.14
C THR A 70 -2.89 13.96 -3.65
N ASN A 71 -4.16 14.06 -4.09
CA ASN A 71 -4.55 13.92 -5.49
C ASN A 71 -4.24 15.16 -6.35
N ILE A 72 -3.43 16.09 -5.88
CA ILE A 72 -2.93 17.24 -6.63
C ILE A 72 -1.77 16.90 -7.57
N ILE A 73 -1.12 15.76 -7.38
CA ILE A 73 0.03 15.32 -8.17
C ILE A 73 -0.37 14.68 -9.49
N THR A 74 0.59 14.62 -10.43
CA THR A 74 0.52 13.76 -11.61
C THR A 74 1.61 12.68 -11.47
N PRO A 75 1.25 11.46 -11.06
CA PRO A 75 2.21 10.39 -10.81
C PRO A 75 2.71 9.77 -12.14
N ILE A 76 3.81 9.01 -12.09
CA ILE A 76 4.26 8.17 -13.21
C ILE A 76 3.46 6.86 -13.32
N LEU A 77 2.84 6.43 -12.21
CA LEU A 77 1.96 5.26 -12.12
C LEU A 77 0.94 5.49 -11.00
N SER A 78 -0.33 5.28 -11.29
CA SER A 78 -1.39 5.18 -10.27
C SER A 78 -1.63 3.71 -9.94
N VAL A 79 -1.72 3.35 -8.65
CA VAL A 79 -1.97 1.97 -8.22
C VAL A 79 -3.21 1.93 -7.32
N ILE A 80 -4.16 1.07 -7.65
CA ILE A 80 -5.32 0.77 -6.81
C ILE A 80 -5.19 -0.70 -6.39
N THR A 81 -4.93 -0.93 -5.11
CA THR A 81 -4.56 -2.25 -4.60
C THR A 81 -5.74 -3.21 -4.57
N ASN A 82 -6.84 -2.80 -3.95
CA ASN A 82 -8.09 -3.56 -3.88
C ASN A 82 -9.28 -2.64 -3.55
N ILE A 83 -10.47 -3.21 -3.64
CA ILE A 83 -11.73 -2.59 -3.18
C ILE A 83 -12.32 -3.45 -2.07
N SER A 84 -12.74 -2.79 -1.02
CA SER A 84 -13.57 -3.37 0.04
C SER A 84 -14.51 -2.31 0.60
N LEU A 85 -15.60 -2.74 1.21
CA LEU A 85 -16.51 -1.84 1.93
C LEU A 85 -15.79 -1.30 3.16
N ASP A 86 -15.41 -0.05 3.10
CA ASP A 86 -14.80 0.71 4.19
C ASP A 86 -15.15 2.18 4.04
N HIS A 87 -15.24 2.91 5.16
CA HIS A 87 -15.62 4.32 5.17
C HIS A 87 -16.89 4.61 4.36
N THR A 88 -17.88 3.73 4.45
CA THR A 88 -19.10 3.75 3.62
C THR A 88 -19.89 5.03 3.73
N ASP A 89 -19.85 5.71 4.88
CA ASP A 89 -20.52 6.99 5.11
C ASP A 89 -19.95 8.13 4.24
N LEU A 90 -18.69 8.01 3.79
CA LEU A 90 -17.99 9.01 3.00
C LEU A 90 -17.80 8.60 1.54
N LEU A 91 -17.51 7.32 1.29
CA LEU A 91 -17.16 6.81 -0.03
C LEU A 91 -18.34 6.14 -0.75
N GLY A 92 -19.48 5.94 -0.06
CA GLY A 92 -20.65 5.28 -0.58
C GLY A 92 -20.80 3.83 -0.13
N HIS A 93 -22.02 3.30 -0.25
CA HIS A 93 -22.41 2.02 0.34
C HIS A 93 -22.22 0.81 -0.59
N THR A 94 -21.60 1.00 -1.76
CA THR A 94 -21.33 -0.07 -2.73
C THR A 94 -19.86 -0.10 -3.14
N GLU A 95 -19.35 -1.27 -3.48
CA GLU A 95 -17.98 -1.40 -3.98
C GLU A 95 -17.75 -0.60 -5.27
N THR A 96 -18.78 -0.46 -6.12
CA THR A 96 -18.69 0.37 -7.34
C THR A 96 -18.59 1.86 -7.04
N ALA A 97 -19.26 2.36 -6.01
CA ALA A 97 -19.10 3.74 -5.56
C ALA A 97 -17.70 4.00 -5.01
N ILE A 98 -17.20 3.10 -4.15
CA ILE A 98 -15.84 3.16 -3.61
C ILE A 98 -14.80 3.06 -4.74
N ALA A 99 -15.03 2.18 -5.73
CA ALA A 99 -14.16 2.06 -6.89
C ALA A 99 -14.10 3.37 -7.70
N PHE A 100 -15.22 4.06 -7.87
CA PHE A 100 -15.26 5.36 -8.52
C PHE A 100 -14.45 6.42 -7.78
N GLU A 101 -14.58 6.52 -6.45
CA GLU A 101 -13.80 7.44 -5.64
C GLU A 101 -12.29 7.14 -5.71
N LYS A 102 -11.91 5.85 -5.66
CA LYS A 102 -10.50 5.45 -5.80
C LYS A 102 -9.97 5.68 -7.21
N ALA A 103 -10.79 5.46 -8.25
CA ALA A 103 -10.43 5.75 -9.64
C ALA A 103 -10.12 7.25 -9.89
N GLY A 104 -10.51 8.13 -8.97
CA GLY A 104 -10.19 9.55 -9.03
C GLY A 104 -8.69 9.88 -9.00
N ILE A 105 -7.83 8.93 -8.62
CA ILE A 105 -6.36 9.10 -8.72
C ILE A 105 -5.81 8.86 -10.13
N MET A 106 -6.63 8.36 -11.05
CA MET A 106 -6.22 8.18 -12.45
C MET A 106 -6.04 9.54 -13.12
N LYS A 107 -4.91 9.76 -13.77
CA LYS A 107 -4.56 11.00 -14.45
C LYS A 107 -4.49 10.78 -15.96
N SER A 108 -4.73 11.84 -16.73
CA SER A 108 -4.70 11.76 -18.20
C SER A 108 -3.38 11.17 -18.70
N LYS A 109 -3.47 10.11 -19.49
CA LYS A 109 -2.34 9.41 -20.13
C LYS A 109 -1.32 8.79 -19.15
N VAL A 110 -1.62 8.74 -17.86
CA VAL A 110 -0.80 8.07 -16.85
C VAL A 110 -1.25 6.62 -16.75
N PRO A 111 -0.36 5.64 -16.76
CA PRO A 111 -0.72 4.23 -16.58
C PRO A 111 -1.37 4.01 -15.21
N VAL A 112 -2.32 3.09 -15.14
CA VAL A 112 -2.96 2.68 -13.91
C VAL A 112 -2.88 1.17 -13.74
N LEU A 113 -2.48 0.74 -12.55
CA LEU A 113 -2.44 -0.67 -12.16
C LEU A 113 -3.55 -0.96 -11.14
N ILE A 114 -4.33 -1.99 -11.44
CA ILE A 114 -5.32 -2.56 -10.53
C ILE A 114 -4.76 -3.86 -9.95
N GLY A 115 -4.66 -3.94 -8.62
CA GLY A 115 -4.18 -5.14 -7.92
C GLY A 115 -5.24 -6.24 -7.94
N ASN A 116 -6.36 -6.01 -7.28
CA ASN A 116 -7.47 -6.95 -7.24
C ASN A 116 -8.80 -6.21 -7.36
N ALA A 117 -9.68 -6.70 -8.24
CA ALA A 117 -11.02 -6.17 -8.47
C ALA A 117 -11.96 -7.29 -8.92
N ASN A 118 -13.23 -7.21 -8.55
CA ASN A 118 -14.27 -8.04 -9.12
C ASN A 118 -14.76 -7.45 -10.46
N GLN A 119 -15.64 -8.15 -11.14
CA GLN A 119 -16.14 -7.74 -12.46
C GLN A 119 -16.83 -6.36 -12.44
N GLU A 120 -17.61 -6.06 -11.39
CA GLU A 120 -18.35 -4.79 -11.29
C GLU A 120 -17.40 -3.62 -11.07
N THR A 121 -16.45 -3.75 -10.12
CA THR A 121 -15.47 -2.70 -9.85
C THR A 121 -14.45 -2.53 -10.98
N MET A 122 -14.08 -3.61 -11.66
CA MET A 122 -13.23 -3.55 -12.86
C MET A 122 -13.92 -2.75 -13.98
N SER A 123 -15.22 -2.91 -14.17
CA SER A 123 -15.98 -2.13 -15.16
C SER A 123 -15.88 -0.62 -14.92
N VAL A 124 -15.90 -0.19 -13.65
CA VAL A 124 -15.68 1.22 -13.26
C VAL A 124 -14.28 1.67 -13.66
N PHE A 125 -13.25 0.87 -13.36
CA PHE A 125 -11.88 1.21 -13.68
C PHE A 125 -11.62 1.28 -15.18
N VAL A 126 -12.17 0.36 -15.96
CA VAL A 126 -12.09 0.41 -17.43
C VAL A 126 -12.73 1.68 -17.98
N GLN A 127 -13.93 2.03 -17.53
CA GLN A 127 -14.58 3.26 -17.96
C GLN A 127 -13.76 4.51 -17.62
N GLN A 128 -13.25 4.60 -16.39
CA GLN A 128 -12.44 5.75 -15.96
C GLN A 128 -11.11 5.83 -16.71
N SER A 129 -10.46 4.71 -16.98
CA SER A 129 -9.21 4.68 -17.73
C SER A 129 -9.41 5.15 -19.18
N LEU A 130 -10.51 4.74 -19.83
CA LEU A 130 -10.87 5.20 -21.17
C LEU A 130 -11.11 6.72 -21.20
N LEU A 131 -11.85 7.27 -20.24
CA LEU A 131 -12.09 8.72 -20.11
C LEU A 131 -10.80 9.52 -19.94
N LYS A 132 -9.79 8.94 -19.27
CA LYS A 132 -8.48 9.58 -19.05
C LYS A 132 -7.48 9.29 -20.18
N GLY A 133 -7.79 8.41 -21.13
CA GLY A 133 -6.82 7.93 -22.12
C GLY A 133 -5.63 7.22 -21.47
N SER A 134 -5.86 6.56 -20.33
CA SER A 134 -4.86 5.87 -19.52
C SER A 134 -4.78 4.41 -19.90
N THR A 135 -3.57 3.85 -19.98
CA THR A 135 -3.40 2.40 -20.12
C THR A 135 -3.70 1.72 -18.79
N LEU A 136 -4.68 0.82 -18.77
CA LEU A 136 -5.04 0.04 -17.59
C LEU A 136 -4.29 -1.30 -17.62
N PHE A 137 -3.67 -1.61 -16.49
CA PHE A 137 -3.02 -2.89 -16.20
C PHE A 137 -3.74 -3.59 -15.05
N GLU A 138 -3.79 -4.91 -15.10
CA GLU A 138 -4.37 -5.76 -14.07
C GLU A 138 -3.30 -6.74 -13.58
N ALA A 139 -2.93 -6.68 -12.28
CA ALA A 139 -1.84 -7.48 -11.72
C ALA A 139 -2.07 -9.00 -11.92
N ASN A 140 -3.31 -9.44 -11.84
CA ASN A 140 -3.71 -10.85 -12.04
C ASN A 140 -3.45 -11.37 -13.45
N LEU A 141 -3.33 -10.51 -14.47
CA LEU A 141 -2.98 -10.92 -15.82
C LEU A 141 -1.48 -11.15 -15.99
N PHE A 142 -0.64 -10.53 -15.14
CA PHE A 142 0.82 -10.64 -15.23
C PHE A 142 1.38 -11.73 -14.34
N TYR A 143 0.84 -11.89 -13.12
CA TYR A 143 1.45 -12.73 -12.10
C TYR A 143 0.48 -13.69 -11.44
N ASP A 144 0.99 -14.86 -11.09
CA ASP A 144 0.47 -15.76 -10.08
C ASP A 144 1.51 -15.99 -9.00
N ILE A 145 1.03 -16.22 -7.78
CA ILE A 145 1.90 -16.50 -6.65
C ILE A 145 1.44 -17.76 -5.94
N VAL A 146 2.37 -18.70 -5.76
CA VAL A 146 2.18 -19.90 -4.98
C VAL A 146 3.10 -19.87 -3.79
N ARG A 147 2.53 -20.00 -2.58
CA ARG A 147 3.31 -20.15 -1.36
C ARG A 147 3.88 -21.56 -1.30
N SER A 148 5.20 -21.68 -1.18
CA SER A 148 5.90 -22.96 -1.03
C SER A 148 6.13 -23.31 0.44
N LYS A 149 6.37 -22.32 1.31
CA LYS A 149 6.66 -22.50 2.73
C LYS A 149 6.35 -21.24 3.53
N VAL A 150 6.03 -21.41 4.80
CA VAL A 150 5.97 -20.33 5.81
C VAL A 150 6.72 -20.79 7.04
N ASP A 151 7.50 -19.91 7.65
CA ASP A 151 8.06 -20.08 8.99
C ASP A 151 7.65 -18.92 9.91
N ALA A 152 8.27 -18.81 11.08
CA ALA A 152 7.91 -17.80 12.08
C ALA A 152 8.17 -16.35 11.61
N HIS A 153 9.05 -16.16 10.63
CA HIS A 153 9.57 -14.85 10.22
C HIS A 153 9.35 -14.53 8.74
N HIS A 154 9.24 -15.57 7.89
CA HIS A 154 9.22 -15.40 6.44
C HIS A 154 8.17 -16.28 5.75
N GLN A 155 7.72 -15.81 4.59
CA GLN A 155 7.04 -16.59 3.58
C GLN A 155 7.99 -16.81 2.39
N TYR A 156 7.98 -18.02 1.85
CA TYR A 156 8.73 -18.43 0.66
C TYR A 156 7.73 -18.62 -0.48
N LEU A 157 7.91 -17.90 -1.54
CA LEU A 157 6.94 -17.77 -2.62
C LEU A 157 7.58 -18.12 -3.96
N LYS A 158 6.82 -18.80 -4.82
CA LYS A 158 7.10 -18.92 -6.24
C LYS A 158 6.22 -17.92 -6.98
N VAL A 159 6.82 -16.91 -7.56
CA VAL A 159 6.15 -15.89 -8.37
C VAL A 159 6.27 -16.28 -9.83
N VAL A 160 5.14 -16.56 -10.48
CA VAL A 160 5.05 -16.97 -11.87
C VAL A 160 4.64 -15.77 -12.70
N HIS A 161 5.50 -15.35 -13.62
CA HIS A 161 5.16 -14.35 -14.63
C HIS A 161 4.44 -15.03 -15.80
N LYS A 162 3.15 -14.79 -15.95
CA LYS A 162 2.28 -15.52 -16.91
C LYS A 162 2.68 -15.33 -18.36
N THR A 163 3.05 -14.11 -18.75
CA THR A 163 3.37 -13.81 -20.17
C THR A 163 4.82 -14.11 -20.52
N LYS A 164 5.76 -14.00 -19.56
CA LYS A 164 7.19 -14.35 -19.78
C LYS A 164 7.50 -15.82 -19.48
N HIS A 165 6.52 -16.56 -18.92
CA HIS A 165 6.67 -17.96 -18.50
C HIS A 165 7.89 -18.20 -17.59
N SER A 166 8.23 -17.22 -16.76
CA SER A 166 9.36 -17.30 -15.84
C SER A 166 8.85 -17.48 -14.39
N ILE A 167 9.66 -18.18 -13.59
CA ILE A 167 9.39 -18.40 -12.17
C ILE A 167 10.53 -17.75 -11.39
N THR A 168 10.16 -16.95 -10.39
CA THR A 168 11.10 -16.28 -9.50
C THR A 168 10.80 -16.71 -8.05
N ASP A 169 11.82 -17.14 -7.34
CA ASP A 169 11.70 -17.41 -5.91
C ASP A 169 11.83 -16.10 -5.13
N ILE A 170 10.83 -15.81 -4.31
CA ILE A 170 10.75 -14.62 -3.45
C ILE A 170 10.67 -15.06 -2.00
N VAL A 171 11.45 -14.40 -1.15
CA VAL A 171 11.32 -14.48 0.31
C VAL A 171 10.81 -13.14 0.81
N THR A 172 9.82 -13.15 1.70
CA THR A 172 9.32 -11.92 2.32
C THR A 172 9.16 -12.08 3.83
N ASP A 173 9.47 -11.03 4.57
CA ASP A 173 9.23 -10.92 6.01
C ASP A 173 7.80 -10.46 6.34
N MET A 174 6.98 -10.16 5.31
CA MET A 174 5.57 -9.87 5.46
C MET A 174 4.75 -11.16 5.49
N LEU A 175 4.15 -11.46 6.63
CA LEU A 175 3.35 -12.67 6.82
C LEU A 175 1.86 -12.41 6.52
N GLY A 176 1.16 -13.49 6.13
CA GLY A 176 -0.28 -13.47 5.88
C GLY A 176 -0.66 -13.64 4.41
N ASP A 177 -1.84 -14.25 4.19
CA ASP A 177 -2.31 -14.62 2.86
C ASP A 177 -2.61 -13.39 1.98
N PHE A 178 -3.09 -12.31 2.59
CA PHE A 178 -3.37 -11.06 1.88
C PHE A 178 -2.11 -10.41 1.29
N GLN A 179 -0.92 -10.74 1.82
CA GLN A 179 0.33 -10.23 1.28
C GLN A 179 0.67 -10.82 -0.10
N LEU A 180 0.10 -11.98 -0.44
CA LEU A 180 0.29 -12.56 -1.77
C LEU A 180 -0.26 -11.63 -2.85
N GLU A 181 -1.46 -11.07 -2.64
CA GLU A 181 -2.06 -10.10 -3.56
C GLU A 181 -1.27 -8.77 -3.60
N ASN A 182 -0.78 -8.31 -2.45
CA ASN A 182 0.06 -7.12 -2.41
C ASN A 182 1.38 -7.32 -3.17
N ILE A 183 2.05 -8.47 -2.98
CA ILE A 183 3.30 -8.79 -3.67
C ILE A 183 3.07 -8.92 -5.17
N LYS A 184 1.94 -9.52 -5.60
CA LYS A 184 1.55 -9.59 -7.00
C LYS A 184 1.44 -8.19 -7.62
N THR A 185 0.76 -7.29 -6.90
CA THR A 185 0.61 -5.89 -7.31
C THR A 185 1.97 -5.18 -7.39
N VAL A 186 2.85 -5.39 -6.40
CA VAL A 186 4.21 -4.83 -6.38
C VAL A 186 5.03 -5.32 -7.58
N MET A 187 5.00 -6.63 -7.87
CA MET A 187 5.74 -7.20 -9.01
C MET A 187 5.26 -6.59 -10.34
N ALA A 188 3.94 -6.47 -10.53
CA ALA A 188 3.38 -5.84 -11.72
C ALA A 188 3.72 -4.34 -11.79
N ALA A 189 3.69 -3.62 -10.67
CA ALA A 189 4.12 -2.22 -10.62
C ALA A 189 5.60 -2.05 -11.01
N CYS A 190 6.48 -2.91 -10.50
CA CYS A 190 7.89 -2.90 -10.86
C CYS A 190 8.11 -3.13 -12.36
N ASP A 191 7.42 -4.10 -12.97
CA ASP A 191 7.51 -4.33 -14.42
C ASP A 191 7.07 -3.11 -15.23
N ILE A 192 5.99 -2.45 -14.83
CA ILE A 192 5.53 -1.23 -15.49
C ILE A 192 6.59 -0.13 -15.35
N LEU A 193 7.09 0.10 -14.14
CA LEU A 193 8.07 1.15 -13.85
C LEU A 193 9.41 0.94 -14.58
N VAL A 194 9.85 -0.31 -14.76
CA VAL A 194 11.02 -0.63 -15.60
C VAL A 194 10.81 -0.17 -17.03
N ASN A 195 9.62 -0.35 -17.60
CA ASN A 195 9.30 0.13 -18.95
C ASN A 195 9.27 1.67 -19.05
N TYR A 196 9.12 2.36 -17.91
CA TYR A 196 9.23 3.82 -17.80
C TYR A 196 10.65 4.29 -17.42
N GLY A 197 11.64 3.38 -17.47
CA GLY A 197 13.05 3.72 -17.30
C GLY A 197 13.60 3.69 -15.88
N LEU A 198 12.84 3.21 -14.90
CA LEU A 198 13.36 3.08 -13.54
C LEU A 198 14.34 1.89 -13.47
N PRO A 199 15.49 2.03 -12.79
CA PRO A 199 16.52 0.99 -12.72
C PRO A 199 16.18 -0.10 -11.66
N ILE A 200 15.03 -0.74 -11.82
CA ILE A 200 14.57 -1.80 -10.94
C ILE A 200 15.02 -3.15 -11.50
N THR A 201 15.72 -3.94 -10.69
CA THR A 201 16.16 -5.30 -11.03
C THR A 201 15.48 -6.34 -10.17
N ILE A 202 15.43 -7.58 -10.63
CA ILE A 202 14.86 -8.68 -9.82
C ILE A 202 15.62 -8.87 -8.51
N ASP A 203 16.93 -8.69 -8.50
CA ASP A 203 17.75 -8.78 -7.28
C ASP A 203 17.38 -7.67 -6.28
N SER A 204 17.13 -6.45 -6.76
CA SER A 204 16.67 -5.35 -5.89
C SER A 204 15.30 -5.63 -5.29
N ILE A 205 14.37 -6.20 -6.07
CA ILE A 205 13.04 -6.61 -5.60
C ILE A 205 13.16 -7.70 -4.53
N GLN A 206 13.92 -8.77 -4.80
CA GLN A 206 14.14 -9.87 -3.84
C GLN A 206 14.74 -9.37 -2.53
N LYS A 207 15.75 -8.53 -2.62
CA LYS A 207 16.41 -7.92 -1.45
C LYS A 207 15.45 -7.05 -0.66
N ALA A 208 14.64 -6.22 -1.32
CA ALA A 208 13.68 -5.35 -0.67
C ALA A 208 12.56 -6.16 0.01
N LEU A 209 11.95 -7.11 -0.69
CA LEU A 209 10.86 -7.93 -0.17
C LEU A 209 11.28 -8.79 1.03
N SER A 210 12.55 -9.22 1.09
CA SER A 210 13.07 -10.01 2.23
C SER A 210 13.28 -9.20 3.51
N LYS A 211 13.24 -7.86 3.45
CA LYS A 211 13.60 -6.95 4.54
C LYS A 211 12.65 -5.75 4.67
N ILE A 212 11.39 -5.89 4.27
CA ILE A 212 10.42 -4.78 4.28
C ILE A 212 10.35 -4.14 5.66
N LYS A 213 10.17 -4.94 6.71
CA LYS A 213 10.03 -4.42 8.09
C LYS A 213 11.23 -3.61 8.54
N SER A 214 12.46 -4.08 8.25
CA SER A 214 13.68 -3.39 8.66
C SER A 214 13.98 -2.15 7.81
N ILE A 215 13.64 -2.15 6.52
CA ILE A 215 13.86 -1.01 5.62
C ILE A 215 12.85 0.10 5.86
N THR A 216 11.59 -0.26 6.13
CA THR A 216 10.49 0.72 6.22
C THR A 216 10.06 1.03 7.65
N GLY A 217 10.47 0.23 8.64
CA GLY A 217 9.93 0.29 10.00
C GLY A 217 8.44 -0.07 10.08
N PHE A 218 7.93 -0.82 9.09
CA PHE A 218 6.52 -1.19 9.00
C PHE A 218 6.09 -2.10 10.13
N MET A 219 5.01 -1.73 10.82
CA MET A 219 4.44 -2.44 11.98
C MET A 219 2.92 -2.55 11.85
N GLY A 220 2.30 -3.41 12.67
CA GLY A 220 0.84 -3.45 12.81
C GLY A 220 0.12 -4.31 11.78
N ARG A 221 0.80 -5.10 10.95
CA ARG A 221 0.19 -6.11 10.10
C ARG A 221 0.78 -7.48 10.41
N TRP A 222 0.02 -8.31 11.10
CA TRP A 222 0.46 -9.62 11.61
C TRP A 222 1.83 -9.54 12.28
N HIS A 223 1.99 -8.50 13.08
CA HIS A 223 3.28 -8.15 13.69
C HIS A 223 3.47 -8.90 14.99
N THR A 224 4.45 -9.81 15.03
CA THR A 224 4.83 -10.48 16.27
C THR A 224 5.63 -9.52 17.14
N VAL A 225 4.99 -9.07 18.23
CA VAL A 225 5.58 -8.14 19.20
C VAL A 225 6.45 -8.88 20.21
N GLN A 226 6.05 -10.11 20.55
CA GLN A 226 6.72 -10.96 21.54
C GLN A 226 6.60 -12.42 21.12
N GLN A 227 7.64 -13.21 21.39
CA GLN A 227 7.69 -14.64 21.01
C GLN A 227 7.19 -15.58 22.11
N THR A 228 7.41 -15.24 23.39
CA THR A 228 7.04 -16.10 24.52
C THR A 228 6.44 -15.27 25.67
N PRO A 229 5.14 -15.36 25.94
CA PRO A 229 4.13 -15.94 25.06
C PRO A 229 4.10 -15.21 23.70
N ARG A 230 3.60 -15.87 22.68
CA ARG A 230 3.51 -15.23 21.36
C ARG A 230 2.41 -14.18 21.37
N VAL A 231 2.79 -12.91 21.12
CA VAL A 231 1.89 -11.76 21.00
C VAL A 231 1.94 -11.23 19.58
N ILE A 232 0.79 -11.17 18.92
CA ILE A 232 0.66 -10.66 17.55
C ILE A 232 -0.25 -9.44 17.60
N MET A 233 0.19 -8.36 16.95
CA MET A 233 -0.58 -7.13 16.76
C MET A 233 -0.98 -6.99 15.29
N ASP A 234 -2.26 -6.64 15.05
CA ASP A 234 -2.77 -6.28 13.73
C ASP A 234 -3.72 -5.08 13.85
N VAL A 235 -3.69 -4.18 12.88
CA VAL A 235 -4.54 -2.98 12.84
C VAL A 235 -5.81 -3.18 12.00
N GLY A 236 -6.18 -4.41 11.68
CA GLY A 236 -7.43 -4.74 11.01
C GLY A 236 -8.62 -4.25 11.84
N HIS A 237 -9.42 -3.32 11.30
CA HIS A 237 -10.52 -2.65 12.00
C HIS A 237 -11.85 -2.68 11.22
N ASN A 238 -11.84 -3.23 10.01
CA ASN A 238 -13.04 -3.44 9.20
C ASN A 238 -13.36 -4.92 9.04
N VAL A 239 -14.57 -5.22 8.54
CA VAL A 239 -15.05 -6.61 8.40
C VAL A 239 -14.10 -7.47 7.56
N ALA A 240 -13.55 -6.93 6.48
CA ALA A 240 -12.62 -7.64 5.60
C ALA A 240 -11.30 -7.95 6.34
N GLY A 241 -10.72 -6.97 7.03
CA GLY A 241 -9.50 -7.13 7.82
C GLY A 241 -9.65 -8.15 8.94
N ILE A 242 -10.74 -8.06 9.71
CA ILE A 242 -11.01 -9.00 10.80
C ILE A 242 -11.23 -10.44 10.29
N LYS A 243 -11.91 -10.63 9.15
CA LYS A 243 -12.04 -11.96 8.51
C LYS A 243 -10.68 -12.57 8.18
N ILE A 244 -9.76 -11.77 7.63
CA ILE A 244 -8.39 -12.22 7.30
C ILE A 244 -7.65 -12.64 8.58
N VAL A 245 -7.68 -11.80 9.62
CA VAL A 245 -7.05 -12.11 10.92
C VAL A 245 -7.62 -13.40 11.51
N ALA A 246 -8.95 -13.57 11.47
CA ALA A 246 -9.62 -14.78 11.98
C ALA A 246 -9.20 -16.04 11.21
N GLN A 247 -9.11 -15.98 9.88
CA GLN A 247 -8.63 -17.10 9.05
C GLN A 247 -7.18 -17.47 9.38
N GLN A 248 -6.30 -16.50 9.56
CA GLN A 248 -4.92 -16.75 9.95
C GLN A 248 -4.80 -17.36 11.36
N LEU A 249 -5.61 -16.90 12.31
CA LEU A 249 -5.69 -17.50 13.65
C LEU A 249 -6.16 -18.95 13.59
N GLN A 250 -7.13 -19.28 12.74
CA GLN A 250 -7.58 -20.65 12.54
C GLN A 250 -6.47 -21.55 12.01
N GLN A 251 -5.71 -21.07 11.03
CA GLN A 251 -4.55 -21.80 10.49
C GLN A 251 -3.49 -22.04 11.57
N LEU A 252 -3.20 -21.05 12.42
CA LEU A 252 -2.25 -21.23 13.53
C LEU A 252 -2.74 -22.26 14.55
N LYS A 253 -4.04 -22.29 14.88
CA LYS A 253 -4.61 -23.26 15.83
C LYS A 253 -4.46 -24.71 15.39
N MET A 254 -4.40 -24.98 14.08
CA MET A 254 -4.15 -26.32 13.55
C MET A 254 -2.74 -26.85 13.90
N TYR A 255 -1.80 -25.97 14.29
CA TYR A 255 -0.40 -26.32 14.60
C TYR A 255 0.02 -26.06 16.04
N GLN A 256 -0.88 -25.55 16.91
CA GLN A 256 -0.54 -25.17 18.29
C GLN A 256 -1.43 -25.90 19.30
N ILE A 257 -0.78 -26.43 20.35
CA ILE A 257 -1.44 -26.91 21.57
C ILE A 257 -1.44 -25.74 22.56
N GLY A 258 -2.63 -25.21 22.92
CA GLY A 258 -2.76 -24.14 23.91
C GLY A 258 -3.96 -23.21 23.68
N PHE A 259 -4.12 -22.24 24.58
CA PHE A 259 -5.18 -21.23 24.51
C PHE A 259 -4.72 -20.01 23.73
N SER A 260 -5.65 -19.43 22.94
CA SER A 260 -5.45 -18.15 22.26
C SER A 260 -6.44 -17.14 22.82
N TYR A 261 -5.96 -15.93 23.11
CA TYR A 261 -6.78 -14.79 23.55
C TYR A 261 -6.80 -13.77 22.45
N LEU A 262 -7.98 -13.24 22.13
CA LEU A 262 -8.16 -12.08 21.25
C LEU A 262 -8.48 -10.87 22.14
N VAL A 263 -7.69 -9.80 22.00
CA VAL A 263 -7.94 -8.51 22.64
C VAL A 263 -8.32 -7.53 21.54
N LEU A 264 -9.52 -6.94 21.63
CA LEU A 264 -10.07 -5.98 20.68
C LEU A 264 -9.93 -4.57 21.22
#